data_87401694841e14bca177115a89a343d8
#
_entry.id   87401694841e14bca177115a89a343d8
#
_cell.length_a   1.000
_cell.length_b   1.000
_cell.length_c   1.000
_cell.angle_alpha   90.00
_cell.angle_beta   90.00
_cell.angle_gamma   90.00
#
_symmetry.space_group_name_H-M   'P 1'
#
loop_
_entity.id
_entity.type
_entity.pdbx_description
1 polymer ?
#
loop_
_entity_poly.entity_id
_entity_poly.type
_entity_poly.pdbx_seq_one_letter_code
_entity_poly.pdbx_strand_id
1 'polypeptide(L)'
;YAEGAILRNAIIQARRGYCGGESADTEYITVDTPVPYRLSDLVRLINEAMGAFNKAESTAPYQHLINRIEAVSSDKRYEFMFSRLTVQDNMAQVLSRILRIPVEGKPITIIDISGVPSEIVDVVVSVLCRLIFEFALWSDRSKAPPILLVCEEAHRYVPRDDQAAFAPTKRSISRIAKEGRKYGLSLCLVTQRPAELSVSSLSQCNTIFALRLSNDSDLEFARNAVPD
;
A
#
# COMPACT_ATOMS: atom_id res chain seq x y z
N TYR A 1 2.08 -13.01 19.02
CA TYR A 1 0.87 -12.29 19.49
C TYR A 1 1.21 -11.08 20.38
N ALA A 2 2.18 -11.19 21.31
CA ALA A 2 2.55 -10.11 22.24
C ALA A 2 3.13 -8.88 21.51
N GLU A 3 4.11 -9.05 20.61
CA GLU A 3 4.75 -7.97 19.85
C GLU A 3 3.75 -7.16 19.04
N GLY A 4 2.76 -7.82 18.42
CA GLY A 4 1.73 -7.14 17.64
C GLY A 4 0.83 -6.24 18.50
N ALA A 5 0.52 -6.64 19.73
CA ALA A 5 -0.25 -5.83 20.67
C ALA A 5 0.57 -4.63 21.17
N ILE A 6 1.85 -4.84 21.49
CA ILE A 6 2.78 -3.79 21.91
C ILE A 6 2.91 -2.73 20.82
N LEU A 7 3.19 -3.16 19.58
CA LEU A 7 3.34 -2.26 18.42
C LEU A 7 2.06 -1.46 18.18
N ARG A 8 0.90 -2.11 18.20
CA ARG A 8 -0.40 -1.46 18.01
C ARG A 8 -0.64 -0.36 19.04
N ASN A 9 -0.43 -0.66 20.31
CA ASN A 9 -0.62 0.30 21.39
C ASN A 9 0.34 1.50 21.26
N ALA A 10 1.61 1.23 20.96
CA ALA A 10 2.60 2.27 20.78
C ALA A 10 2.28 3.18 19.58
N ILE A 11 1.79 2.64 18.46
CA ILE A 11 1.35 3.43 17.29
C ILE A 11 0.17 4.33 17.67
N ILE A 12 -0.84 3.82 18.35
CA ILE A 12 -1.99 4.62 18.78
C ILE A 12 -1.55 5.78 19.68
N GLN A 13 -0.66 5.51 20.64
CA GLN A 13 -0.14 6.55 21.53
C GLN A 13 0.72 7.58 20.80
N ALA A 14 1.58 7.15 19.87
CA ALA A 14 2.38 8.06 19.04
C ALA A 14 1.50 9.00 18.21
N ARG A 15 0.41 8.49 17.63
CA ARG A 15 -0.55 9.28 16.87
C ARG A 15 -1.33 10.26 17.74
N ARG A 16 -1.77 9.83 18.92
CA ARG A 16 -2.43 10.71 19.89
C ARG A 16 -1.51 11.85 20.33
N GLY A 17 -0.23 11.55 20.59
CA GLY A 17 0.76 12.55 20.94
C GLY A 17 0.99 13.59 19.85
N TYR A 18 0.93 13.20 18.58
CA TYR A 18 1.05 14.12 17.44
C TYR A 18 -0.16 15.10 17.38
N CYS A 19 -1.35 14.63 17.70
CA CYS A 19 -2.56 15.47 17.71
C CYS A 19 -2.69 16.38 18.94
N GLY A 20 -1.67 16.50 19.79
CA GLY A 20 -1.68 17.40 20.96
C GLY A 20 -2.24 16.79 22.25
N GLY A 21 -2.28 15.45 22.36
CA GLY A 21 -2.64 14.77 23.59
C GLY A 21 -4.13 14.48 23.77
N GLU A 22 -4.62 14.55 25.02
CA GLU A 22 -5.99 14.17 25.39
C GLU A 22 -7.04 15.23 24.99
N SER A 23 -7.36 15.33 23.70
CA SER A 23 -8.58 16.01 23.29
C SER A 23 -9.67 14.97 22.98
N ALA A 24 -10.93 15.35 23.06
CA ALA A 24 -12.07 14.47 22.73
C ALA A 24 -11.95 13.80 21.35
N ASP A 25 -11.27 14.45 20.41
CA ASP A 25 -11.03 13.94 19.05
C ASP A 25 -9.96 12.84 19.00
N THR A 26 -9.12 12.69 20.02
CA THR A 26 -8.05 11.68 20.06
C THR A 26 -8.52 10.32 20.54
N GLU A 27 -9.69 10.23 21.18
CA GLU A 27 -10.23 8.98 21.68
C GLU A 27 -10.54 7.97 20.55
N TYR A 28 -10.93 8.49 19.36
CA TYR A 28 -11.26 7.67 18.19
C TYR A 28 -10.06 7.26 17.33
N ILE A 29 -8.83 7.66 17.70
CA ILE A 29 -7.62 7.30 16.95
C ILE A 29 -7.33 5.81 17.09
N THR A 30 -7.26 5.13 15.95
CA THR A 30 -6.92 3.72 15.81
C THR A 30 -5.58 3.52 15.10
N VAL A 31 -5.15 2.28 14.95
CA VAL A 31 -3.96 1.92 14.14
C VAL A 31 -4.13 2.28 12.66
N ASP A 32 -5.37 2.35 12.17
CA ASP A 32 -5.64 2.65 10.76
C ASP A 32 -5.93 4.14 10.50
N THR A 33 -6.04 4.95 11.56
CA THR A 33 -6.26 6.40 11.42
C THR A 33 -5.03 7.04 10.76
N PRO A 34 -5.18 7.82 9.67
CA PRO A 34 -4.07 8.37 8.91
C PRO A 34 -3.44 9.62 9.59
N VAL A 35 -3.01 9.46 10.82
CA VAL A 35 -2.28 10.50 11.58
C VAL A 35 -0.79 10.17 11.53
N PRO A 36 0.06 11.12 11.12
CA PRO A 36 1.50 10.91 11.08
C PRO A 36 2.09 10.78 12.48
N TYR A 37 3.22 10.10 12.61
CA TYR A 37 4.01 10.00 13.83
C TYR A 37 5.48 9.81 13.49
N ARG A 38 6.37 10.13 14.42
CA ARG A 38 7.82 9.90 14.23
C ARG A 38 8.21 8.53 14.73
N LEU A 39 9.11 7.87 14.00
CA LEU A 39 9.65 6.57 14.43
C LEU A 39 10.35 6.67 15.78
N SER A 40 11.03 7.78 16.07
CA SER A 40 11.67 8.06 17.38
C SER A 40 10.66 8.06 18.51
N ASP A 41 9.45 8.62 18.31
CA ASP A 41 8.41 8.64 19.31
C ASP A 41 7.86 7.23 19.56
N LEU A 42 7.71 6.44 18.49
CA LEU A 42 7.31 5.04 18.58
C LEU A 42 8.29 4.22 19.43
N VAL A 43 9.60 4.31 19.11
CA VAL A 43 10.65 3.59 19.84
C VAL A 43 10.71 4.06 21.31
N ARG A 44 10.60 5.36 21.57
CA ARG A 44 10.55 5.91 22.94
C ARG A 44 9.38 5.33 23.72
N LEU A 45 8.18 5.31 23.19
CA LEU A 45 6.98 4.77 23.84
C LEU A 45 7.09 3.26 24.14
N ILE A 46 7.71 2.50 23.24
CA ILE A 46 7.98 1.07 23.47
C ILE A 46 8.98 0.90 24.63
N ASN A 47 10.03 1.73 24.69
CA ASN A 47 11.01 1.70 25.78
C ASN A 47 10.39 2.10 27.12
N GLU A 48 9.55 3.14 27.15
CA GLU A 48 8.82 3.56 28.36
C GLU A 48 7.90 2.46 28.87
N ALA A 49 7.16 1.80 27.98
CA ALA A 49 6.31 0.67 28.33
C ALA A 49 7.12 -0.54 28.85
N MET A 50 8.31 -0.79 28.27
CA MET A 50 9.24 -1.82 28.75
C MET A 50 9.77 -1.50 30.14
N GLY A 51 10.07 -0.25 30.44
CA GLY A 51 10.59 0.21 31.75
C GLY A 51 9.62 -0.02 32.92
N ALA A 52 8.35 -0.26 32.66
CA ALA A 52 7.37 -0.60 33.66
C ALA A 52 7.49 -2.04 34.21
N PHE A 53 8.33 -2.88 33.59
CA PHE A 53 8.48 -4.30 33.94
C PHE A 53 9.83 -4.56 34.62
N ASN A 54 9.79 -5.27 35.76
CA ASN A 54 11.00 -5.59 36.58
C ASN A 54 11.61 -6.96 36.27
N LYS A 55 10.99 -7.78 35.38
CA LYS A 55 11.47 -9.13 35.05
C LYS A 55 11.92 -9.20 33.60
N ALA A 56 13.10 -9.78 33.34
CA ALA A 56 13.69 -9.94 32.03
C ALA A 56 12.77 -10.68 31.03
N GLU A 57 12.06 -11.72 31.46
CA GLU A 57 11.12 -12.46 30.63
C GLU A 57 9.95 -11.61 30.11
N SER A 58 9.53 -10.62 30.91
CA SER A 58 8.45 -9.69 30.54
C SER A 58 8.92 -8.60 29.57
N THR A 59 10.22 -8.31 29.53
CA THR A 59 10.82 -7.27 28.66
C THR A 59 11.27 -7.82 27.30
N ALA A 60 11.49 -9.12 27.18
CA ALA A 60 11.99 -9.75 25.95
C ALA A 60 11.20 -9.40 24.68
N PRO A 61 9.86 -9.41 24.64
CA PRO A 61 9.11 -9.04 23.46
C PRO A 61 9.31 -7.58 23.04
N TYR A 62 9.48 -6.67 23.99
CA TYR A 62 9.76 -5.26 23.74
C TYR A 62 11.14 -5.08 23.11
N GLN A 63 12.16 -5.69 23.72
CA GLN A 63 13.54 -5.62 23.21
C GLN A 63 13.66 -6.21 21.81
N HIS A 64 13.01 -7.35 21.56
CA HIS A 64 13.01 -7.98 20.25
C HIS A 64 12.34 -7.08 19.20
N LEU A 65 11.23 -6.42 19.56
CA LEU A 65 10.55 -5.48 18.69
C LEU A 65 11.42 -4.25 18.38
N ILE A 66 12.07 -3.67 19.39
CA ILE A 66 12.99 -2.53 19.22
C ILE A 66 14.13 -2.91 18.28
N ASN A 67 14.80 -4.03 18.54
CA ASN A 67 15.91 -4.51 17.69
C ASN A 67 15.48 -4.69 16.22
N ARG A 68 14.28 -5.20 15.97
CA ARG A 68 13.73 -5.34 14.62
C ARG A 68 13.48 -3.98 13.97
N ILE A 69 12.92 -3.03 14.70
CA ILE A 69 12.68 -1.66 14.19
C ILE A 69 14.01 -1.00 13.87
N GLU A 70 15.01 -1.09 14.74
CA GLU A 70 16.34 -0.53 14.53
C GLU A 70 17.06 -1.18 13.34
N ALA A 71 16.99 -2.51 13.21
CA ALA A 71 17.59 -3.24 12.11
C ALA A 71 17.01 -2.78 10.76
N VAL A 72 15.69 -2.64 10.66
CA VAL A 72 15.03 -2.18 9.43
C VAL A 72 15.33 -0.70 9.17
N SER A 73 15.26 0.16 10.18
CA SER A 73 15.46 1.60 10.01
C SER A 73 16.92 1.98 9.70
N SER A 74 17.88 1.14 10.08
CA SER A 74 19.31 1.33 9.81
C SER A 74 19.75 0.75 8.46
N ASP A 75 18.94 -0.08 7.84
CA ASP A 75 19.25 -0.67 6.54
C ASP A 75 19.06 0.36 5.42
N LYS A 76 20.12 0.60 4.66
CA LYS A 76 20.12 1.58 3.54
C LYS A 76 19.04 1.30 2.48
N ARG A 77 18.61 0.05 2.33
CA ARG A 77 17.54 -0.31 1.39
C ARG A 77 16.22 0.34 1.73
N TYR A 78 16.00 0.66 3.01
CA TYR A 78 14.79 1.31 3.51
C TYR A 78 14.98 2.81 3.79
N GLU A 79 16.14 3.38 3.43
CA GLU A 79 16.45 4.79 3.68
C GLU A 79 15.36 5.74 3.15
N PHE A 80 14.78 5.42 1.98
CA PHE A 80 13.68 6.19 1.39
C PHE A 80 12.42 6.27 2.27
N MET A 81 12.22 5.31 3.19
CA MET A 81 11.10 5.30 4.13
C MET A 81 11.40 6.04 5.43
N PHE A 82 12.66 6.02 5.88
CA PHE A 82 13.05 6.47 7.22
C PHE A 82 13.93 7.71 7.23
N SER A 83 14.54 8.11 6.09
CA SER A 83 15.40 9.26 6.03
C SER A 83 14.63 10.57 6.03
N ARG A 84 14.96 11.46 6.97
CA ARG A 84 14.60 12.90 7.00
C ARG A 84 13.13 13.22 6.69
N LEU A 85 12.22 12.33 6.98
CA LEU A 85 10.80 12.61 6.83
C LEU A 85 10.41 13.69 7.84
N THR A 86 10.22 14.90 7.37
CA THR A 86 9.46 15.90 8.10
C THR A 86 8.04 15.41 8.20
N VAL A 87 7.63 15.05 9.42
CA VAL A 87 6.26 14.67 9.72
C VAL A 87 5.40 15.92 9.62
N GLN A 88 4.85 16.17 8.44
CA GLN A 88 3.95 17.27 8.14
C GLN A 88 2.78 16.74 7.31
N ASP A 89 1.63 17.38 7.42
CA ASP A 89 0.52 17.11 6.53
C ASP A 89 0.83 17.68 5.14
N ASN A 90 1.38 16.84 4.29
CA ASN A 90 1.69 17.14 2.90
C ASN A 90 0.94 16.23 1.92
N MET A 91 -0.12 15.56 2.37
CA MET A 91 -0.89 14.62 1.56
C MET A 91 -1.36 15.24 0.24
N ALA A 92 -1.82 16.50 0.28
CA ALA A 92 -2.23 17.21 -0.93
C ALA A 92 -1.07 17.34 -1.95
N GLN A 93 0.15 17.61 -1.47
CA GLN A 93 1.33 17.71 -2.34
C GLN A 93 1.73 16.35 -2.89
N VAL A 94 1.66 15.29 -2.08
CA VAL A 94 1.96 13.91 -2.49
C VAL A 94 0.97 13.47 -3.58
N LEU A 95 -0.33 13.65 -3.35
CA LEU A 95 -1.37 13.30 -4.32
C LEU A 95 -1.23 14.13 -5.60
N SER A 96 -0.96 15.42 -5.50
CA SER A 96 -0.70 16.29 -6.65
C SER A 96 0.44 15.78 -7.52
N ARG A 97 1.52 15.31 -6.92
CA ARG A 97 2.66 14.73 -7.65
C ARG A 97 2.32 13.38 -8.29
N ILE A 98 1.69 12.48 -7.53
CA ILE A 98 1.31 11.14 -8.01
C ILE A 98 0.32 11.25 -9.17
N LEU A 99 -0.69 12.08 -9.02
CA LEU A 99 -1.80 12.18 -9.97
C LEU A 99 -1.61 13.28 -11.02
N ARG A 100 -0.53 14.06 -10.92
CA ARG A 100 -0.26 15.19 -11.82
C ARG A 100 -1.43 16.17 -11.89
N ILE A 101 -1.86 16.63 -10.73
CA ILE A 101 -2.93 17.61 -10.63
C ILE A 101 -2.36 18.92 -10.07
N PRO A 102 -2.36 20.03 -10.85
CA PRO A 102 -2.84 20.15 -12.24
C PRO A 102 -1.98 19.40 -13.26
N VAL A 103 -2.59 18.97 -14.35
CA VAL A 103 -1.94 18.13 -15.39
C VAL A 103 -0.80 18.85 -16.10
N GLU A 104 -0.91 20.16 -16.35
CA GLU A 104 0.11 21.03 -16.97
C GLU A 104 0.73 20.43 -18.25
N GLY A 105 -0.08 19.78 -19.07
CA GLY A 105 0.35 19.15 -20.33
C GLY A 105 1.16 17.86 -20.17
N LYS A 106 1.30 17.32 -18.95
CA LYS A 106 2.04 16.08 -18.67
C LYS A 106 1.15 15.08 -17.92
N PRO A 107 0.24 14.39 -18.61
CA PRO A 107 -0.80 13.57 -17.96
C PRO A 107 -0.31 12.20 -17.44
N ILE A 108 0.97 11.85 -17.68
CA ILE A 108 1.51 10.53 -17.31
C ILE A 108 2.48 10.67 -16.15
N THR A 109 2.26 9.86 -15.12
CA THR A 109 3.21 9.65 -14.02
C THR A 109 3.75 8.23 -14.09
N ILE A 110 5.05 8.08 -14.07
CA ILE A 110 5.72 6.77 -13.95
C ILE A 110 6.22 6.66 -12.53
N ILE A 111 5.76 5.61 -11.82
CA ILE A 111 6.23 5.27 -10.47
C ILE A 111 7.14 4.06 -10.61
N ASP A 112 8.44 4.30 -10.60
CA ASP A 112 9.44 3.25 -10.64
C ASP A 112 9.66 2.69 -9.23
N ILE A 113 9.35 1.41 -9.06
CA ILE A 113 9.49 0.66 -7.81
C ILE A 113 10.61 -0.37 -7.87
N SER A 114 11.44 -0.36 -8.92
CA SER A 114 12.54 -1.32 -9.09
C SER A 114 13.59 -1.26 -7.97
N GLY A 115 13.76 -0.08 -7.37
CA GLY A 115 14.65 0.13 -6.23
C GLY A 115 14.05 -0.22 -4.86
N VAL A 116 12.78 -0.61 -4.81
CA VAL A 116 12.11 -0.99 -3.57
C VAL A 116 12.42 -2.44 -3.22
N PRO A 117 12.86 -2.76 -1.98
CA PRO A 117 13.08 -4.14 -1.55
C PRO A 117 11.84 -5.01 -1.77
N SER A 118 12.05 -6.25 -2.24
CA SER A 118 10.97 -7.18 -2.59
C SER A 118 9.98 -7.42 -1.45
N GLU A 119 10.48 -7.39 -0.22
CA GLU A 119 9.72 -7.65 1.01
C GLU A 119 8.65 -6.58 1.29
N ILE A 120 8.81 -5.39 0.73
CA ILE A 120 7.89 -4.26 0.96
C ILE A 120 7.22 -3.73 -0.31
N VAL A 121 7.61 -4.21 -1.49
CA VAL A 121 6.99 -3.81 -2.78
C VAL A 121 5.47 -3.93 -2.71
N ASP A 122 4.98 -5.04 -2.20
CA ASP A 122 3.55 -5.29 -2.08
C ASP A 122 2.85 -4.28 -1.16
N VAL A 123 3.49 -3.91 -0.05
CA VAL A 123 2.95 -2.88 0.85
C VAL A 123 2.88 -1.54 0.14
N VAL A 124 3.94 -1.13 -0.56
CA VAL A 124 4.00 0.13 -1.32
C VAL A 124 2.90 0.17 -2.38
N VAL A 125 2.75 -0.90 -3.18
CA VAL A 125 1.71 -0.99 -4.22
C VAL A 125 0.31 -0.96 -3.60
N SER A 126 0.10 -1.67 -2.48
CA SER A 126 -1.17 -1.63 -1.75
C SER A 126 -1.56 -0.22 -1.31
N VAL A 127 -0.60 0.51 -0.73
CA VAL A 127 -0.82 1.90 -0.27
C VAL A 127 -1.10 2.82 -1.45
N LEU A 128 -0.34 2.72 -2.54
CA LEU A 128 -0.56 3.53 -3.74
C LEU A 128 -1.94 3.28 -4.35
N CYS A 129 -2.32 2.01 -4.54
CA CYS A 129 -3.64 1.66 -5.06
C CYS A 129 -4.78 2.18 -4.18
N ARG A 130 -4.61 2.09 -2.85
CA ARG A 130 -5.59 2.61 -1.89
C ARG A 130 -5.70 4.13 -1.97
N LEU A 131 -4.58 4.85 -1.98
CA LEU A 131 -4.58 6.32 -2.09
C LEU A 131 -5.24 6.80 -3.38
N ILE A 132 -4.93 6.16 -4.51
CA ILE A 132 -5.53 6.50 -5.81
C ILE A 132 -7.04 6.25 -5.78
N PHE A 133 -7.46 5.11 -5.22
CA PHE A 133 -8.88 4.77 -5.12
C PHE A 133 -9.64 5.75 -4.20
N GLU A 134 -9.10 6.05 -3.02
CA GLU A 134 -9.72 6.99 -2.07
C GLU A 134 -9.78 8.41 -2.66
N PHE A 135 -8.72 8.85 -3.35
CA PHE A 135 -8.77 10.11 -4.08
C PHE A 135 -9.91 10.13 -5.11
N ALA A 136 -10.04 9.10 -5.93
CA ALA A 136 -11.11 9.00 -6.93
C ALA A 136 -12.51 8.98 -6.27
N LEU A 137 -12.64 8.28 -5.13
CA LEU A 137 -13.89 8.17 -4.37
C LEU A 137 -14.37 9.53 -3.82
N TRP A 138 -13.45 10.33 -3.28
CA TRP A 138 -13.75 11.60 -2.61
C TRP A 138 -13.70 12.82 -3.54
N SER A 139 -13.23 12.63 -4.77
CA SER A 139 -13.13 13.72 -5.75
C SER A 139 -14.48 14.08 -6.34
N ASP A 140 -14.67 15.38 -6.59
CA ASP A 140 -15.83 15.87 -7.32
C ASP A 140 -15.72 15.41 -8.80
N ARG A 141 -16.62 14.54 -9.22
CA ARG A 141 -16.62 13.92 -10.56
C ARG A 141 -16.74 14.93 -11.70
N SER A 142 -17.31 16.09 -11.44
CA SER A 142 -17.44 17.15 -12.45
C SER A 142 -16.10 17.85 -12.74
N LYS A 143 -15.13 17.73 -11.85
CA LYS A 143 -13.85 18.45 -11.89
C LYS A 143 -12.63 17.54 -11.96
N ALA A 144 -12.75 16.31 -11.44
CA ALA A 144 -11.64 15.37 -11.40
C ALA A 144 -11.40 14.76 -12.80
N PRO A 145 -10.15 14.75 -13.29
CA PRO A 145 -9.82 14.03 -14.52
C PRO A 145 -9.97 12.52 -14.32
N PRO A 146 -10.32 11.77 -15.38
CA PRO A 146 -10.31 10.32 -15.32
C PRO A 146 -8.88 9.81 -15.09
N ILE A 147 -8.75 8.76 -14.28
CA ILE A 147 -7.47 8.14 -13.95
C ILE A 147 -7.42 6.75 -14.55
N LEU A 148 -6.32 6.42 -15.24
CA LEU A 148 -5.99 5.06 -15.65
C LEU A 148 -4.78 4.60 -14.84
N LEU A 149 -4.98 3.60 -13.98
CA LEU A 149 -3.89 2.93 -13.27
C LEU A 149 -3.39 1.76 -14.12
N VAL A 150 -2.13 1.82 -14.55
CA VAL A 150 -1.46 0.74 -15.27
C VAL A 150 -0.57 -0.02 -14.29
N CYS A 151 -0.82 -1.32 -14.14
CA CYS A 151 -0.02 -2.21 -13.30
C CYS A 151 0.80 -3.14 -14.20
N GLU A 152 2.08 -2.87 -14.32
CA GLU A 152 3.06 -3.73 -14.97
C GLU A 152 3.34 -4.96 -14.12
N GLU A 153 3.68 -6.09 -14.76
CA GLU A 153 3.93 -7.38 -14.10
C GLU A 153 2.79 -7.80 -13.13
N ALA A 154 1.56 -7.61 -13.57
CA ALA A 154 0.36 -7.74 -12.74
C ALA A 154 0.22 -9.11 -12.06
N HIS A 155 0.81 -10.18 -12.62
CA HIS A 155 0.82 -11.52 -12.02
C HIS A 155 1.49 -11.55 -10.63
N ARG A 156 2.38 -10.59 -10.30
CA ARG A 156 2.99 -10.46 -8.98
C ARG A 156 2.00 -9.98 -7.92
N TYR A 157 1.06 -9.12 -8.29
CA TYR A 157 0.17 -8.44 -7.35
C TYR A 157 -1.21 -9.08 -7.25
N VAL A 158 -1.67 -9.72 -8.33
CA VAL A 158 -2.95 -10.42 -8.39
C VAL A 158 -2.76 -11.83 -8.93
N PRO A 159 -1.93 -12.67 -8.27
CA PRO A 159 -1.69 -14.04 -8.71
C PRO A 159 -2.94 -14.90 -8.58
N ARG A 160 -2.97 -16.00 -9.35
CA ARG A 160 -4.01 -17.01 -9.31
C ARG A 160 -4.05 -17.73 -7.97
N ASP A 161 -2.86 -18.04 -7.42
CA ASP A 161 -2.74 -18.64 -6.10
C ASP A 161 -2.89 -17.58 -5.00
N ASP A 162 -3.93 -17.73 -4.19
CA ASP A 162 -4.21 -16.81 -3.08
C ASP A 162 -3.17 -16.86 -1.97
N GLN A 163 -2.44 -17.97 -1.82
CA GLN A 163 -1.39 -18.10 -0.80
C GLN A 163 -0.12 -17.36 -1.19
N ALA A 164 0.12 -17.17 -2.49
CA ALA A 164 1.25 -16.42 -3.01
C ALA A 164 1.03 -14.90 -2.97
N ALA A 165 -0.21 -14.45 -2.73
CA ALA A 165 -0.56 -13.04 -2.77
C ALA A 165 -0.46 -12.35 -1.42
N PHE A 166 0.11 -11.15 -1.39
CA PHE A 166 -0.09 -10.25 -0.25
C PHE A 166 -1.54 -9.73 -0.28
N ALA A 167 -2.35 -10.25 0.64
CA ALA A 167 -3.80 -10.04 0.65
C ALA A 167 -4.24 -8.56 0.56
N PRO A 168 -3.59 -7.57 1.21
CA PRO A 168 -3.95 -6.16 1.06
C PRO A 168 -3.80 -5.64 -0.37
N THR A 169 -2.73 -6.00 -1.08
CA THR A 169 -2.50 -5.58 -2.48
C THR A 169 -3.55 -6.15 -3.40
N LYS A 170 -3.79 -7.45 -3.30
CA LYS A 170 -4.83 -8.12 -4.09
C LYS A 170 -6.22 -7.51 -3.87
N ARG A 171 -6.56 -7.19 -2.61
CA ARG A 171 -7.83 -6.53 -2.27
C ARG A 171 -7.92 -5.13 -2.87
N SER A 172 -6.86 -4.33 -2.78
CA SER A 172 -6.83 -2.96 -3.29
C SER A 172 -7.02 -2.92 -4.81
N ILE A 173 -6.28 -3.76 -5.55
CA ILE A 173 -6.40 -3.87 -7.01
C ILE A 173 -7.77 -4.43 -7.40
N SER A 174 -8.26 -5.47 -6.73
CA SER A 174 -9.58 -6.04 -6.99
C SER A 174 -10.71 -5.05 -6.74
N ARG A 175 -10.56 -4.16 -5.75
CA ARG A 175 -11.53 -3.09 -5.49
C ARG A 175 -11.55 -2.08 -6.63
N ILE A 176 -10.38 -1.68 -7.14
CA ILE A 176 -10.29 -0.79 -8.31
C ILE A 176 -10.95 -1.45 -9.53
N ALA A 177 -10.68 -2.74 -9.79
CA ALA A 177 -11.27 -3.47 -10.91
C ALA A 177 -12.80 -3.51 -10.85
N LYS A 178 -13.38 -3.75 -9.66
CA LYS A 178 -14.82 -3.89 -9.46
C LYS A 178 -15.57 -2.55 -9.40
N GLU A 179 -14.99 -1.57 -8.76
CA GLU A 179 -15.71 -0.35 -8.36
C GLU A 179 -15.15 0.93 -8.98
N GLY A 180 -13.88 0.92 -9.41
CA GLY A 180 -13.16 2.12 -9.85
C GLY A 180 -13.87 2.90 -10.93
N ARG A 181 -14.47 2.21 -11.92
CA ARG A 181 -15.21 2.83 -13.02
C ARG A 181 -16.31 3.79 -12.53
N LYS A 182 -16.95 3.49 -11.40
CA LYS A 182 -17.96 4.37 -10.80
C LYS A 182 -17.40 5.72 -10.38
N TYR A 183 -16.10 5.79 -10.14
CA TYR A 183 -15.40 6.97 -9.63
C TYR A 183 -14.41 7.57 -10.64
N GLY A 184 -14.50 7.16 -11.92
CA GLY A 184 -13.60 7.65 -12.95
C GLY A 184 -12.19 7.03 -12.90
N LEU A 185 -12.00 5.95 -12.15
CA LEU A 185 -10.74 5.21 -12.07
C LEU A 185 -10.85 3.91 -12.86
N SER A 186 -9.98 3.74 -13.85
CA SER A 186 -9.86 2.53 -14.66
C SER A 186 -8.55 1.79 -14.34
N LEU A 187 -8.56 0.48 -14.53
CA LEU A 187 -7.40 -0.38 -14.29
C LEU A 187 -6.96 -1.03 -15.61
N CYS A 188 -5.66 -1.03 -15.85
CA CYS A 188 -5.01 -1.78 -16.91
C CYS A 188 -3.99 -2.74 -16.27
N LEU A 189 -4.15 -4.03 -16.50
CA LEU A 189 -3.22 -5.06 -16.06
C LEU A 189 -2.33 -5.46 -17.24
N VAL A 190 -1.03 -5.33 -17.08
CA VAL A 190 -0.04 -5.74 -18.08
C VAL A 190 0.76 -6.91 -17.51
N THR A 191 0.84 -8.00 -18.25
CA THR A 191 1.55 -9.20 -17.83
C THR A 191 2.10 -9.99 -18.99
N GLN A 192 3.23 -10.65 -18.78
CA GLN A 192 3.79 -11.65 -19.71
C GLN A 192 3.28 -13.07 -19.39
N ARG A 193 2.55 -13.25 -18.25
CA ARG A 193 2.09 -14.54 -17.75
C ARG A 193 0.60 -14.51 -17.42
N PRO A 194 -0.26 -14.42 -18.43
CA PRO A 194 -1.70 -14.29 -18.20
C PRO A 194 -2.31 -15.48 -17.49
N ALA A 195 -1.81 -16.70 -17.67
CA ALA A 195 -2.26 -17.90 -16.98
C ALA A 195 -2.03 -17.88 -15.46
N GLU A 196 -1.08 -17.06 -14.99
CA GLU A 196 -0.79 -16.88 -13.56
C GLU A 196 -1.68 -15.81 -12.90
N LEU A 197 -2.50 -15.07 -13.67
CA LEU A 197 -3.40 -14.07 -13.12
C LEU A 197 -4.64 -14.67 -12.46
N SER A 198 -5.12 -13.99 -11.44
CA SER A 198 -6.38 -14.33 -10.77
C SER A 198 -7.57 -14.24 -11.71
N VAL A 199 -8.33 -15.32 -11.82
CA VAL A 199 -9.54 -15.40 -12.65
C VAL A 199 -10.56 -14.33 -12.25
N SER A 200 -10.68 -14.02 -10.96
CA SER A 200 -11.60 -12.98 -10.48
C SER A 200 -11.22 -11.57 -10.91
N SER A 201 -9.92 -11.28 -11.10
CA SER A 201 -9.47 -9.99 -11.62
C SER A 201 -9.67 -9.89 -13.13
N LEU A 202 -9.43 -10.98 -13.83
CA LEU A 202 -9.60 -11.07 -15.29
C LEU A 202 -11.07 -10.94 -15.70
N SER A 203 -12.00 -11.56 -14.97
CA SER A 203 -13.44 -11.46 -15.25
C SER A 203 -13.99 -10.03 -15.15
N GLN A 204 -13.22 -9.10 -14.57
CA GLN A 204 -13.56 -7.67 -14.51
C GLN A 204 -12.98 -6.87 -15.69
N CYS A 205 -12.11 -7.48 -16.50
CA CYS A 205 -11.54 -6.84 -17.66
C CYS A 205 -12.55 -6.89 -18.83
N ASN A 206 -12.93 -5.73 -19.35
CA ASN A 206 -13.87 -5.63 -20.48
C ASN A 206 -13.16 -5.77 -21.83
N THR A 207 -11.85 -5.55 -21.84
CA THR A 207 -11.03 -5.56 -23.06
C THR A 207 -9.74 -6.30 -22.78
N ILE A 208 -9.36 -7.18 -23.69
CA ILE A 208 -8.11 -7.94 -23.62
C ILE A 208 -7.33 -7.67 -24.92
N PHE A 209 -6.08 -7.29 -24.76
CA PHE A 209 -5.12 -7.18 -25.85
C PHE A 209 -4.11 -8.32 -25.70
N ALA A 210 -4.19 -9.32 -26.58
CA ALA A 210 -3.23 -10.41 -26.63
C ALA A 210 -2.23 -10.14 -27.77
N LEU A 211 -0.95 -10.11 -27.40
CA LEU A 211 0.17 -10.06 -28.34
C LEU A 211 0.73 -11.49 -28.52
N ARG A 212 1.93 -11.62 -29.07
CA ARG A 212 2.56 -12.92 -29.24
C ARG A 212 2.79 -13.62 -27.88
N LEU A 213 2.23 -14.79 -27.71
CA LEU A 213 2.43 -15.68 -26.57
C LEU A 213 3.27 -16.89 -27.05
N SER A 214 4.22 -17.33 -26.22
CA SER A 214 5.15 -18.43 -26.56
C SER A 214 4.92 -19.69 -25.73
N ASN A 215 4.12 -19.61 -24.68
CA ASN A 215 3.85 -20.71 -23.76
C ASN A 215 2.44 -21.27 -24.01
N ASP A 216 2.31 -22.60 -24.06
CA ASP A 216 1.04 -23.28 -24.35
C ASP A 216 -0.06 -22.97 -23.33
N SER A 217 0.27 -22.84 -22.04
CA SER A 217 -0.68 -22.46 -21.01
C SER A 217 -1.24 -21.05 -21.18
N ASP A 218 -0.40 -20.11 -21.62
CA ASP A 218 -0.81 -18.73 -21.87
C ASP A 218 -1.62 -18.63 -23.19
N LEU A 219 -1.29 -19.46 -24.17
CA LEU A 219 -2.07 -19.56 -25.41
C LEU A 219 -3.47 -20.15 -25.15
N GLU A 220 -3.56 -21.21 -24.36
CA GLU A 220 -4.84 -21.79 -23.94
C GLU A 220 -5.68 -20.79 -23.14
N PHE A 221 -5.03 -20.07 -22.22
CA PHE A 221 -5.68 -19.00 -21.50
C PHE A 221 -6.27 -17.93 -22.42
N ALA A 222 -5.49 -17.44 -23.38
CA ALA A 222 -5.92 -16.41 -24.32
C ALA A 222 -7.09 -16.90 -25.20
N ARG A 223 -7.06 -18.15 -25.65
CA ARG A 223 -8.17 -18.78 -26.40
C ARG A 223 -9.45 -18.85 -25.58
N ASN A 224 -9.35 -19.24 -24.30
CA ASN A 224 -10.50 -19.34 -23.40
C ASN A 224 -11.05 -17.98 -22.97
N ALA A 225 -10.26 -16.91 -23.09
CA ALA A 225 -10.69 -15.57 -22.73
C ALA A 225 -11.43 -14.85 -23.88
N VAL A 226 -11.33 -15.35 -25.10
CA VAL A 226 -12.07 -14.85 -26.28
C VAL A 226 -13.31 -15.72 -26.44
N PRO A 227 -14.53 -15.20 -26.24
CA PRO A 227 -15.75 -15.96 -26.55
C PRO A 227 -15.82 -16.24 -28.04
N ASP A 228 -16.29 -17.43 -28.40
CA ASP A 228 -16.57 -17.84 -29.79
C ASP A 228 -17.59 -16.91 -30.47
#